data_2dbf4baa9b8dda2454ca52cd286e45d7
#
_entry.id   2dbf4baa9b8dda2454ca52cd286e45d7
#
_cell.length_a   1.000
_cell.length_b   1.000
_cell.length_c   1.000
_cell.angle_alpha   90.00
_cell.angle_beta   90.00
_cell.angle_gamma   90.00
#
_symmetry.space_group_name_H-M   'P 1'
#
loop_
_entity.id
_entity.type
_entity.pdbx_description
1 polymer ?
#
loop_
_entity_poly.entity_id
_entity_poly.type
_entity_poly.pdbx_seq_one_letter_code
_entity_poly.pdbx_strand_id
1 'polypeptide(L)'
;MVFVHRQFLQKIIHPTFSNMHLLQRNISYYTAFLSRSMHLLRDQAYVNGKWIGGRKNETFPIYNPADQSVINNVPDMDVEDTKLAINAASKAFQSFNKTTAKERSDLLRNWYNLMVEHSEDLAKILTKENGKSITESKAEVKYGNSFVEWFSEEARRIDGEILQTPIANRKLFLYKEPIGVAALITPWNFPHAMITRKAAAALAVGCTCVIKPSEETPLTALALADLAEKAGFPQGTINVITTGLKNSPAVGKELCENFDVKVISFTGSTSVGKILYKNSASTVKRLSLELGGNASFIVFDSADLDIAVHGAMASKFRNSGQTCVSANRFFVHSSKFDQFIEMF
;
A
#
# COMPACT_ATOMS: atom_id res chain seq x y z
N MET A 1 -23.42 -25.86 -11.66
CA MET A 1 -23.01 -25.04 -10.51
C MET A 1 -22.68 -26.01 -9.37
N VAL A 2 -21.42 -26.39 -9.23
CA VAL A 2 -20.99 -27.34 -8.20
C VAL A 2 -20.10 -26.57 -7.22
N PHE A 3 -20.59 -26.44 -5.99
CA PHE A 3 -19.83 -25.90 -4.87
C PHE A 3 -18.84 -26.95 -4.39
N VAL A 4 -17.55 -26.69 -4.45
CA VAL A 4 -16.52 -27.52 -3.80
C VAL A 4 -16.47 -27.10 -2.33
N HIS A 5 -17.03 -27.95 -1.45
CA HIS A 5 -17.11 -27.75 -0.02
C HIS A 5 -15.93 -28.44 0.69
N ARG A 6 -15.31 -27.75 1.59
CA ARG A 6 -14.51 -28.05 2.82
C ARG A 6 -13.82 -29.41 3.04
N GLN A 7 -13.98 -30.43 2.23
CA GLN A 7 -13.40 -31.77 2.50
C GLN A 7 -12.00 -32.01 1.95
N PHE A 8 -11.40 -31.03 1.23
CA PHE A 8 -10.09 -31.24 0.58
C PHE A 8 -8.87 -30.93 1.46
N LEU A 9 -9.04 -30.27 2.60
CA LEU A 9 -7.91 -29.86 3.45
C LEU A 9 -7.37 -30.93 4.40
N GLN A 10 -7.99 -32.10 4.51
CA GLN A 10 -7.54 -33.14 5.46
C GLN A 10 -6.56 -34.18 4.90
N LYS A 11 -6.19 -34.16 3.63
CA LYS A 11 -5.31 -35.18 3.02
C LYS A 11 -3.83 -34.77 2.80
N ILE A 12 -3.42 -33.57 3.17
CA ILE A 12 -2.06 -33.08 2.86
C ILE A 12 -1.07 -33.06 4.05
N ILE A 13 -1.43 -33.55 5.23
CA ILE A 13 -0.51 -33.52 6.37
C ILE A 13 -0.25 -34.93 6.91
N HIS A 14 0.71 -35.63 6.32
CA HIS A 14 1.54 -36.62 7.00
C HIS A 14 2.99 -36.49 6.52
N PRO A 15 3.83 -35.71 7.19
CA PRO A 15 5.28 -35.75 6.95
C PRO A 15 5.88 -36.97 7.68
N THR A 16 6.59 -37.81 6.96
CA THR A 16 7.45 -38.84 7.52
C THR A 16 8.58 -38.21 8.37
N PHE A 17 8.94 -38.83 9.49
CA PHE A 17 9.88 -38.33 10.51
C PHE A 17 11.30 -37.95 9.99
N SER A 18 11.66 -38.32 8.77
CA SER A 18 12.94 -37.97 8.15
C SER A 18 13.12 -36.50 7.76
N ASN A 19 12.03 -35.73 7.59
CA ASN A 19 12.09 -34.35 7.14
C ASN A 19 12.10 -33.32 8.28
N MET A 20 11.93 -33.72 9.52
CA MET A 20 11.88 -32.79 10.66
C MET A 20 13.22 -32.10 10.94
N HIS A 21 14.35 -32.79 10.74
CA HIS A 21 15.68 -32.16 10.92
C HIS A 21 16.04 -31.17 9.81
N LEU A 22 15.54 -31.37 8.59
CA LEU A 22 15.69 -30.40 7.50
C LEU A 22 14.79 -29.15 7.71
N LEU A 23 13.58 -29.36 8.22
CA LEU A 23 12.66 -28.27 8.60
C LEU A 23 13.22 -27.45 9.77
N GLN A 24 13.76 -28.08 10.81
CA GLN A 24 14.37 -27.38 11.95
C GLN A 24 15.64 -26.61 11.56
N ARG A 25 16.49 -27.14 10.68
CA ARG A 25 17.64 -26.41 10.14
C ARG A 25 17.21 -25.21 9.30
N ASN A 26 16.20 -25.36 8.45
CA ASN A 26 15.67 -24.26 7.64
C ASN A 26 15.02 -23.19 8.53
N ILE A 27 14.25 -23.55 9.56
CA ILE A 27 13.66 -22.61 10.53
C ILE A 27 14.78 -21.85 11.28
N SER A 28 15.85 -22.50 11.69
CA SER A 28 16.98 -21.84 12.36
C SER A 28 17.74 -20.87 11.41
N TYR A 29 17.91 -21.20 10.15
CA TYR A 29 18.46 -20.28 9.14
C TYR A 29 17.54 -19.08 8.87
N TYR A 30 16.23 -19.30 8.77
CA TYR A 30 15.25 -18.24 8.57
C TYR A 30 15.15 -17.32 9.80
N THR A 31 15.19 -17.86 11.01
CA THR A 31 15.20 -17.05 12.24
C THR A 31 16.51 -16.25 12.40
N ALA A 32 17.66 -16.82 12.09
CA ALA A 32 18.94 -16.11 12.10
C ALA A 32 19.04 -15.02 11.02
N PHE A 33 18.44 -15.25 9.84
CA PHE A 33 18.37 -14.24 8.77
C PHE A 33 17.47 -13.06 9.15
N LEU A 34 16.35 -13.33 9.82
CA LEU A 34 15.41 -12.29 10.29
C LEU A 34 15.89 -11.60 11.58
N SER A 35 16.88 -12.14 12.30
CA SER A 35 17.43 -11.56 13.53
C SER A 35 18.53 -10.51 13.30
N ARG A 36 19.03 -10.33 12.06
CA ARG A 36 19.92 -9.19 11.77
C ARG A 36 19.11 -7.90 11.94
N SER A 37 19.68 -6.93 12.68
CA SER A 37 19.01 -5.68 13.03
C SER A 37 18.38 -5.03 11.79
N MET A 38 17.09 -4.74 11.88
CA MET A 38 16.37 -4.00 10.84
C MET A 38 16.58 -2.51 11.09
N HIS A 39 17.51 -1.90 10.34
CA HIS A 39 17.90 -0.50 10.55
C HIS A 39 16.79 0.51 10.29
N LEU A 40 15.77 0.13 9.52
CA LEU A 40 14.63 0.97 9.18
C LEU A 40 13.43 0.79 10.11
N LEU A 41 13.52 -0.08 11.13
CA LEU A 41 12.41 -0.26 12.06
C LEU A 41 12.24 1.00 12.92
N ARG A 42 11.04 1.58 12.90
CA ARG A 42 10.65 2.76 13.67
C ARG A 42 9.46 2.43 14.56
N ASP A 43 9.39 3.09 15.72
CA ASP A 43 8.37 2.91 16.74
C ASP A 43 7.54 4.19 16.99
N GLN A 44 7.76 5.24 16.22
CA GLN A 44 7.09 6.51 16.32
C GLN A 44 6.42 6.89 15.00
N ALA A 45 5.35 7.66 15.06
CA ALA A 45 4.73 8.27 13.90
C ALA A 45 5.61 9.39 13.32
N TYR A 46 5.48 9.65 12.03
CA TYR A 46 6.26 10.68 11.34
C TYR A 46 5.38 11.85 10.92
N VAL A 47 5.52 12.98 11.60
CA VAL A 47 4.70 14.18 11.32
C VAL A 47 5.59 15.42 11.30
N ASN A 48 5.45 16.22 10.25
CA ASN A 48 6.17 17.49 10.07
C ASN A 48 7.71 17.35 10.19
N GLY A 49 8.27 16.30 9.60
CA GLY A 49 9.71 16.03 9.67
C GLY A 49 10.22 15.61 11.05
N LYS A 50 9.33 15.10 11.92
CA LYS A 50 9.66 14.65 13.27
C LYS A 50 9.06 13.29 13.56
N TRP A 51 9.82 12.48 14.26
CA TRP A 51 9.35 11.23 14.88
C TRP A 51 8.69 11.55 16.22
N ILE A 52 7.39 11.25 16.34
CA ILE A 52 6.60 11.63 17.52
C ILE A 52 5.72 10.50 18.03
N GLY A 53 5.46 10.49 19.34
CA GLY A 53 4.38 9.73 19.95
C GLY A 53 3.02 10.41 19.72
N GLY A 54 1.92 9.70 19.99
CA GLY A 54 0.59 10.32 20.06
C GLY A 54 0.47 11.23 21.28
N ARG A 55 -0.39 12.25 21.20
CA ARG A 55 -0.60 13.25 22.29
C ARG A 55 -1.02 12.62 23.62
N LYS A 56 -1.72 11.49 23.56
CA LYS A 56 -2.13 10.74 24.76
C LYS A 56 -1.10 9.73 25.25
N ASN A 57 0.02 9.57 24.55
CA ASN A 57 1.02 8.53 24.83
C ASN A 57 0.44 7.10 24.81
N GLU A 58 -0.72 6.89 24.20
CA GLU A 58 -1.29 5.58 23.96
C GLU A 58 -0.55 4.90 22.80
N THR A 59 -0.34 3.59 22.92
CA THR A 59 0.31 2.77 21.88
C THR A 59 -0.50 1.49 21.64
N PHE A 60 -0.27 0.87 20.51
CA PHE A 60 -0.79 -0.47 20.24
C PHE A 60 0.31 -1.38 19.68
N PRO A 61 0.26 -2.69 20.02
CA PRO A 61 1.25 -3.65 19.58
C PRO A 61 1.05 -4.05 18.12
N ILE A 62 2.16 -4.25 17.40
CA ILE A 62 2.20 -4.86 16.09
C ILE A 62 2.70 -6.29 16.25
N TYR A 63 1.90 -7.23 15.78
CA TYR A 63 2.17 -8.65 15.92
C TYR A 63 2.72 -9.27 14.64
N ASN A 64 3.62 -10.22 14.81
CA ASN A 64 3.96 -11.16 13.76
C ASN A 64 2.82 -12.19 13.65
N PRO A 65 2.08 -12.25 12.54
CA PRO A 65 0.95 -13.18 12.43
C PRO A 65 1.36 -14.66 12.40
N ALA A 66 2.64 -14.97 12.17
CA ALA A 66 3.12 -16.35 12.12
C ALA A 66 3.27 -16.98 13.51
N ASP A 67 3.66 -16.20 14.53
CA ASP A 67 3.95 -16.68 15.88
C ASP A 67 3.32 -15.85 17.00
N GLN A 68 2.57 -14.81 16.64
CA GLN A 68 1.90 -13.87 17.56
C GLN A 68 2.89 -13.10 18.48
N SER A 69 4.17 -13.11 18.18
CA SER A 69 5.13 -12.28 18.90
C SER A 69 4.93 -10.80 18.60
N VAL A 70 5.13 -9.95 19.59
CA VAL A 70 5.12 -8.49 19.40
C VAL A 70 6.42 -8.08 18.70
N ILE A 71 6.27 -7.45 17.52
CA ILE A 71 7.41 -6.93 16.75
C ILE A 71 7.83 -5.58 17.33
N ASN A 72 6.85 -4.70 17.56
CA ASN A 72 7.03 -3.35 18.08
C ASN A 72 5.72 -2.80 18.62
N ASN A 73 5.78 -1.66 19.34
CA ASN A 73 4.62 -0.86 19.71
C ASN A 73 4.72 0.47 18.96
N VAL A 74 3.59 0.95 18.43
CA VAL A 74 3.51 2.24 17.71
C VAL A 74 2.42 3.11 18.34
N PRO A 75 2.47 4.46 18.17
CA PRO A 75 1.47 5.35 18.72
C PRO A 75 0.06 5.06 18.22
N ASP A 76 -0.93 5.07 19.11
CA ASP A 76 -2.36 5.07 18.75
C ASP A 76 -2.86 6.50 18.63
N MET A 77 -2.59 7.11 17.48
CA MET A 77 -2.93 8.51 17.21
C MET A 77 -4.43 8.69 17.06
N ASP A 78 -4.93 9.80 17.58
CA ASP A 78 -6.34 10.16 17.56
C ASP A 78 -6.68 11.26 16.54
N VAL A 79 -7.88 11.81 16.64
CA VAL A 79 -8.39 12.89 15.76
C VAL A 79 -7.53 14.15 15.87
N GLU A 80 -7.09 14.52 17.07
CA GLU A 80 -6.29 15.74 17.27
C GLU A 80 -4.86 15.57 16.69
N ASP A 81 -4.27 14.40 16.82
CA ASP A 81 -3.00 14.07 16.15
C ASP A 81 -3.16 14.10 14.62
N THR A 82 -4.30 13.63 14.10
CA THR A 82 -4.62 13.68 12.67
C THR A 82 -4.72 15.12 12.18
N LYS A 83 -5.38 16.01 12.94
CA LYS A 83 -5.43 17.44 12.62
C LYS A 83 -4.04 18.07 12.58
N LEU A 84 -3.14 17.70 13.48
CA LEU A 84 -1.75 18.18 13.45
C LEU A 84 -1.05 17.76 12.16
N ALA A 85 -1.22 16.51 11.73
CA ALA A 85 -0.63 16.00 10.48
C ALA A 85 -1.21 16.70 9.24
N ILE A 86 -2.53 16.91 9.19
CA ILE A 86 -3.19 17.66 8.11
C ILE A 86 -2.68 19.10 8.05
N ASN A 87 -2.56 19.76 9.20
CA ASN A 87 -2.07 21.14 9.30
C ASN A 87 -0.62 21.26 8.83
N ALA A 88 0.24 20.28 9.20
CA ALA A 88 1.61 20.19 8.70
C ALA A 88 1.66 20.05 7.18
N ALA A 89 0.84 19.14 6.62
CA ALA A 89 0.72 18.95 5.18
C ALA A 89 0.20 20.20 4.45
N SER A 90 -0.81 20.87 5.01
CA SER A 90 -1.38 22.11 4.45
C SER A 90 -0.36 23.24 4.43
N LYS A 91 0.42 23.40 5.50
CA LYS A 91 1.52 24.40 5.54
C LYS A 91 2.64 24.07 4.54
N ALA A 92 3.08 22.82 4.49
CA ALA A 92 4.12 22.40 3.55
C ALA A 92 3.67 22.55 2.09
N PHE A 93 2.40 22.38 1.79
CA PHE A 93 1.84 22.57 0.46
C PHE A 93 2.11 23.97 -0.09
N GLN A 94 2.10 25.02 0.73
CA GLN A 94 2.30 26.42 0.30
C GLN A 94 3.66 26.67 -0.36
N SER A 95 4.67 25.84 -0.05
CA SER A 95 5.99 25.88 -0.65
C SER A 95 6.21 24.75 -1.64
N PHE A 96 5.77 23.54 -1.32
CA PHE A 96 6.02 22.37 -2.14
C PHE A 96 5.32 22.43 -3.52
N ASN A 97 4.12 23.04 -3.59
CA ASN A 97 3.41 23.24 -4.85
C ASN A 97 4.15 24.21 -5.83
N LYS A 98 5.11 24.98 -5.33
CA LYS A 98 5.93 25.92 -6.12
C LYS A 98 7.23 25.29 -6.62
N THR A 99 7.55 24.08 -6.18
CA THR A 99 8.73 23.36 -6.69
C THR A 99 8.57 23.05 -8.16
N THR A 100 9.70 23.02 -8.87
CA THR A 100 9.71 22.64 -10.27
C THR A 100 9.43 21.15 -10.45
N ALA A 101 8.96 20.76 -11.62
CA ALA A 101 8.80 19.35 -12.00
C ALA A 101 10.12 18.56 -11.84
N LYS A 102 11.27 19.21 -12.13
CA LYS A 102 12.61 18.62 -11.98
C LYS A 102 12.95 18.32 -10.51
N GLU A 103 12.71 19.27 -9.60
CA GLU A 103 12.97 19.07 -8.16
C GLU A 103 12.13 17.90 -7.61
N ARG A 104 10.85 17.81 -7.96
CA ARG A 104 9.99 16.69 -7.54
C ARG A 104 10.45 15.36 -8.14
N SER A 105 10.84 15.36 -9.41
CA SER A 105 11.44 14.19 -10.07
C SER A 105 12.69 13.71 -9.34
N ASP A 106 13.60 14.62 -8.94
CA ASP A 106 14.83 14.28 -8.24
C ASP A 106 14.55 13.71 -6.83
N LEU A 107 13.64 14.32 -6.07
CA LEU A 107 13.23 13.81 -4.77
C LEU A 107 12.67 12.39 -4.85
N LEU A 108 11.79 12.13 -5.82
CA LEU A 108 11.23 10.80 -6.06
C LEU A 108 12.32 9.82 -6.52
N ARG A 109 13.25 10.22 -7.38
CA ARG A 109 14.37 9.38 -7.82
C ARG A 109 15.30 9.02 -6.65
N ASN A 110 15.59 9.98 -5.78
CA ASN A 110 16.38 9.72 -4.58
C ASN A 110 15.66 8.73 -3.64
N TRP A 111 14.35 8.89 -3.45
CA TRP A 111 13.54 7.98 -2.65
C TRP A 111 13.54 6.56 -3.23
N TYR A 112 13.36 6.43 -4.55
CA TYR A 112 13.49 5.16 -5.26
C TYR A 112 14.86 4.49 -5.03
N ASN A 113 15.94 5.25 -5.20
CA ASN A 113 17.30 4.72 -5.05
C ASN A 113 17.53 4.18 -3.62
N LEU A 114 17.09 4.92 -2.60
CA LEU A 114 17.17 4.48 -1.20
C LEU A 114 16.31 3.24 -0.93
N MET A 115 15.12 3.14 -1.51
CA MET A 115 14.29 1.94 -1.39
C MET A 115 14.92 0.71 -2.07
N VAL A 116 15.63 0.91 -3.18
CA VAL A 116 16.38 -0.18 -3.84
C VAL A 116 17.57 -0.60 -2.97
N GLU A 117 18.32 0.33 -2.45
CA GLU A 117 19.46 0.08 -1.55
C GLU A 117 19.05 -0.69 -0.29
N HIS A 118 17.90 -0.31 0.30
CA HIS A 118 17.38 -0.90 1.54
C HIS A 118 16.33 -2.00 1.30
N SER A 119 16.26 -2.58 0.10
CA SER A 119 15.20 -3.54 -0.28
C SER A 119 15.14 -4.78 0.62
N GLU A 120 16.27 -5.28 1.11
CA GLU A 120 16.33 -6.42 2.03
C GLU A 120 15.71 -6.10 3.41
N ASP A 121 15.97 -4.91 3.96
CA ASP A 121 15.39 -4.47 5.23
C ASP A 121 13.89 -4.23 5.11
N LEU A 122 13.46 -3.58 4.04
CA LEU A 122 12.03 -3.39 3.74
C LEU A 122 11.31 -4.74 3.61
N ALA A 123 11.90 -5.71 2.90
CA ALA A 123 11.30 -7.04 2.75
C ALA A 123 11.21 -7.79 4.08
N LYS A 124 12.19 -7.66 4.98
CA LYS A 124 12.15 -8.29 6.31
C LYS A 124 11.07 -7.68 7.21
N ILE A 125 10.97 -6.35 7.25
CA ILE A 125 9.92 -5.64 8.00
C ILE A 125 8.56 -6.12 7.49
N LEU A 126 8.36 -6.10 6.19
CA LEU A 126 7.14 -6.50 5.52
C LEU A 126 6.77 -7.96 5.82
N THR A 127 7.72 -8.89 5.73
CA THR A 127 7.50 -10.29 6.08
C THR A 127 7.04 -10.44 7.53
N LYS A 128 7.67 -9.71 8.46
CA LYS A 128 7.35 -9.83 9.89
C LYS A 128 5.95 -9.31 10.22
N GLU A 129 5.59 -8.11 9.73
CA GLU A 129 4.29 -7.52 10.09
C GLU A 129 3.11 -8.08 9.28
N ASN A 130 3.34 -8.49 8.03
CA ASN A 130 2.28 -9.00 7.16
C ASN A 130 2.13 -10.53 7.19
N GLY A 131 3.22 -11.25 7.46
CA GLY A 131 3.25 -12.71 7.47
C GLY A 131 3.44 -13.38 6.11
N LYS A 132 3.56 -12.63 5.02
CA LYS A 132 3.90 -13.22 3.71
C LYS A 132 5.35 -13.72 3.67
N SER A 133 5.64 -14.65 2.76
CA SER A 133 6.99 -15.17 2.60
C SER A 133 7.98 -14.08 2.22
N ILE A 134 9.27 -14.26 2.55
CA ILE A 134 10.32 -13.30 2.18
C ILE A 134 10.44 -13.14 0.65
N THR A 135 10.15 -14.17 -0.12
CA THR A 135 10.14 -14.12 -1.58
C THR A 135 9.03 -13.20 -2.08
N GLU A 136 7.81 -13.32 -1.53
CA GLU A 136 6.68 -12.45 -1.84
C GLU A 136 6.95 -11.01 -1.39
N SER A 137 7.59 -10.81 -0.23
CA SER A 137 7.95 -9.49 0.26
C SER A 137 8.98 -8.80 -0.64
N LYS A 138 10.02 -9.52 -1.11
CA LYS A 138 10.98 -8.99 -2.09
C LYS A 138 10.31 -8.62 -3.41
N ALA A 139 9.38 -9.46 -3.87
CA ALA A 139 8.60 -9.18 -5.07
C ALA A 139 7.71 -7.94 -4.89
N GLU A 140 7.09 -7.76 -3.73
CA GLU A 140 6.30 -6.58 -3.42
C GLU A 140 7.15 -5.31 -3.34
N VAL A 141 8.30 -5.35 -2.65
CA VAL A 141 9.21 -4.19 -2.58
C VAL A 141 9.63 -3.76 -3.98
N LYS A 142 10.05 -4.70 -4.83
CA LYS A 142 10.38 -4.40 -6.23
C LYS A 142 9.20 -3.78 -6.99
N TYR A 143 8.01 -4.33 -6.82
CA TYR A 143 6.77 -3.82 -7.43
C TYR A 143 6.40 -2.43 -6.93
N GLY A 144 6.49 -2.19 -5.61
CA GLY A 144 6.21 -0.88 -5.02
C GLY A 144 7.24 0.18 -5.43
N ASN A 145 8.51 -0.19 -5.54
CA ASN A 145 9.58 0.69 -6.01
C ASN A 145 9.33 1.15 -7.45
N SER A 146 8.81 0.28 -8.32
CA SER A 146 8.55 0.63 -9.72
C SER A 146 7.52 1.77 -9.88
N PHE A 147 6.60 1.96 -8.94
CA PHE A 147 5.70 3.12 -8.95
C PHE A 147 6.44 4.42 -8.69
N VAL A 148 7.39 4.42 -7.74
CA VAL A 148 8.17 5.63 -7.43
C VAL A 148 9.10 5.96 -8.59
N GLU A 149 9.71 4.96 -9.21
CA GLU A 149 10.48 5.12 -10.45
C GLU A 149 9.62 5.77 -11.54
N TRP A 150 8.47 5.15 -11.87
CA TRP A 150 7.54 5.66 -12.87
C TRP A 150 7.16 7.12 -12.61
N PHE A 151 6.69 7.45 -11.41
CA PHE A 151 6.26 8.79 -11.09
C PHE A 151 7.41 9.80 -10.96
N SER A 152 8.64 9.36 -10.72
CA SER A 152 9.81 10.24 -10.82
C SER A 152 10.01 10.74 -12.25
N GLU A 153 9.69 9.92 -13.24
CA GLU A 153 9.79 10.26 -14.65
C GLU A 153 8.57 11.05 -15.13
N GLU A 154 7.37 10.61 -14.74
CA GLU A 154 6.11 11.26 -15.09
C GLU A 154 5.94 12.65 -14.47
N ALA A 155 6.61 12.96 -13.34
CA ALA A 155 6.62 14.31 -12.77
C ALA A 155 7.01 15.38 -13.80
N ARG A 156 7.86 15.04 -14.76
CA ARG A 156 8.37 15.93 -15.81
C ARG A 156 7.50 15.98 -17.07
N ARG A 157 6.40 15.18 -17.12
CA ARG A 157 5.50 15.07 -18.26
C ARG A 157 4.09 15.62 -17.97
N ILE A 158 3.96 16.42 -16.92
CA ILE A 158 2.69 17.06 -16.53
C ILE A 158 2.56 18.38 -17.32
N ASP A 159 2.38 18.26 -18.61
CA ASP A 159 2.27 19.41 -19.50
C ASP A 159 0.84 20.00 -19.52
N GLY A 160 0.73 21.30 -19.84
CA GLY A 160 -0.50 21.95 -20.21
C GLY A 160 -0.82 21.80 -21.69
N GLU A 161 -1.93 22.38 -22.12
CA GLU A 161 -2.40 22.32 -23.50
C GLU A 161 -2.85 23.69 -23.99
N ILE A 162 -2.71 23.93 -25.31
CA ILE A 162 -3.33 25.08 -25.98
C ILE A 162 -4.45 24.54 -26.85
N LEU A 163 -5.68 24.88 -26.51
CA LEU A 163 -6.89 24.37 -27.16
C LEU A 163 -7.47 25.39 -28.13
N GLN A 164 -8.06 24.88 -29.21
CA GLN A 164 -8.83 25.71 -30.12
C GLN A 164 -10.14 26.17 -29.46
N THR A 165 -10.56 27.36 -29.81
CA THR A 165 -11.83 27.97 -29.34
C THR A 165 -12.72 28.32 -30.54
N PRO A 166 -14.04 28.17 -30.40
CA PRO A 166 -14.98 28.58 -31.45
C PRO A 166 -15.10 30.09 -31.59
N ILE A 167 -14.45 30.86 -30.73
CA ILE A 167 -14.50 32.33 -30.73
C ILE A 167 -13.25 32.88 -31.40
N ALA A 168 -13.42 33.68 -32.45
CA ALA A 168 -12.33 34.33 -33.13
C ALA A 168 -11.47 35.20 -32.19
N ASN A 169 -10.16 35.26 -32.45
CA ASN A 169 -9.18 36.04 -31.67
C ASN A 169 -9.04 35.65 -30.19
N ARG A 170 -9.41 34.40 -29.80
CA ARG A 170 -9.16 33.84 -28.49
C ARG A 170 -8.28 32.60 -28.55
N LYS A 171 -7.49 32.40 -27.51
CA LYS A 171 -6.74 31.16 -27.25
C LYS A 171 -7.10 30.67 -25.88
N LEU A 172 -7.24 29.33 -25.72
CA LEU A 172 -7.50 28.68 -24.44
C LEU A 172 -6.24 27.95 -24.01
N PHE A 173 -5.76 28.29 -22.82
CA PHE A 173 -4.63 27.61 -22.16
C PHE A 173 -5.15 26.76 -21.03
N LEU A 174 -4.76 25.48 -21.03
CA LEU A 174 -5.06 24.55 -19.94
C LEU A 174 -3.80 24.37 -19.10
N TYR A 175 -3.89 24.67 -17.82
CA TYR A 175 -2.83 24.42 -16.84
C TYR A 175 -3.26 23.32 -15.89
N LYS A 176 -2.31 22.42 -15.52
CA LYS A 176 -2.50 21.39 -14.50
C LYS A 176 -1.86 21.88 -13.21
N GLU A 177 -2.64 21.92 -12.13
CA GLU A 177 -2.19 22.38 -10.81
C GLU A 177 -2.40 21.30 -9.76
N PRO A 178 -1.51 21.20 -8.73
CA PRO A 178 -1.72 20.30 -7.61
C PRO A 178 -2.98 20.69 -6.82
N ILE A 179 -3.76 19.68 -6.45
CA ILE A 179 -5.05 19.90 -5.78
C ILE A 179 -4.91 20.31 -4.31
N GLY A 180 -3.80 19.96 -3.63
CA GLY A 180 -3.59 20.24 -2.22
C GLY A 180 -3.14 19.02 -1.41
N VAL A 181 -3.66 18.90 -0.18
CA VAL A 181 -3.35 17.75 0.69
C VAL A 181 -4.11 16.51 0.24
N ALA A 182 -3.37 15.41 0.07
CA ALA A 182 -3.91 14.08 -0.21
C ALA A 182 -3.88 13.20 1.05
N ALA A 183 -5.02 12.71 1.49
CA ALA A 183 -5.10 11.67 2.51
C ALA A 183 -5.08 10.29 1.84
N LEU A 184 -4.11 9.47 2.23
CA LEU A 184 -3.85 8.16 1.66
C LEU A 184 -4.14 7.10 2.72
N ILE A 185 -5.21 6.33 2.54
CA ILE A 185 -5.63 5.28 3.46
C ILE A 185 -5.38 3.94 2.77
N THR A 186 -4.50 3.11 3.35
CA THR A 186 -3.99 1.91 2.69
C THR A 186 -4.27 0.63 3.49
N PRO A 187 -4.50 -0.50 2.82
CA PRO A 187 -4.74 -1.79 3.45
C PRO A 187 -3.43 -2.49 3.83
N TRP A 188 -3.58 -3.61 4.53
CA TRP A 188 -2.50 -4.44 5.05
C TRP A 188 -1.88 -5.42 4.04
N ASN A 189 -2.58 -5.76 2.95
CA ASN A 189 -2.18 -6.87 2.07
C ASN A 189 -0.94 -6.59 1.20
N PHE A 190 -0.71 -5.34 0.82
CA PHE A 190 0.49 -4.87 0.13
C PHE A 190 0.96 -3.53 0.73
N PRO A 191 1.46 -3.52 1.98
CA PRO A 191 1.72 -2.29 2.72
C PRO A 191 2.72 -1.36 2.04
N HIS A 192 3.73 -1.91 1.35
CA HIS A 192 4.69 -1.12 0.59
C HIS A 192 4.07 -0.56 -0.71
N ALA A 193 3.52 -1.43 -1.55
CA ALA A 193 3.06 -1.05 -2.88
C ALA A 193 1.82 -0.14 -2.84
N MET A 194 0.91 -0.31 -1.85
CA MET A 194 -0.29 0.52 -1.75
C MET A 194 0.01 1.95 -1.28
N ILE A 195 1.09 2.14 -0.53
CA ILE A 195 1.58 3.48 -0.16
C ILE A 195 2.29 4.13 -1.35
N THR A 196 3.28 3.44 -1.91
CA THR A 196 4.16 4.04 -2.93
C THR A 196 3.40 4.47 -4.18
N ARG A 197 2.43 3.67 -4.68
CA ARG A 197 1.62 4.03 -5.86
C ARG A 197 0.77 5.30 -5.67
N LYS A 198 0.33 5.56 -4.44
CA LYS A 198 -0.49 6.72 -4.10
C LYS A 198 0.39 7.94 -3.77
N ALA A 199 1.36 7.75 -2.89
CA ALA A 199 2.24 8.82 -2.45
C ALA A 199 3.09 9.37 -3.60
N ALA A 200 3.71 8.50 -4.41
CA ALA A 200 4.53 8.96 -5.52
C ALA A 200 3.72 9.74 -6.56
N ALA A 201 2.49 9.31 -6.88
CA ALA A 201 1.61 10.06 -7.78
C ALA A 201 1.25 11.45 -7.24
N ALA A 202 0.89 11.54 -5.94
CA ALA A 202 0.55 12.81 -5.30
C ALA A 202 1.76 13.76 -5.25
N LEU A 203 2.92 13.25 -4.85
CA LEU A 203 4.16 14.03 -4.74
C LEU A 203 4.68 14.50 -6.12
N ALA A 204 4.55 13.68 -7.15
CA ALA A 204 4.95 14.02 -8.51
C ALA A 204 4.27 15.30 -9.03
N VAL A 205 2.99 15.47 -8.69
CA VAL A 205 2.22 16.65 -9.11
C VAL A 205 2.34 17.83 -8.16
N GLY A 206 3.07 17.70 -7.02
CA GLY A 206 3.26 18.78 -6.04
C GLY A 206 2.21 18.80 -4.92
N CYS A 207 1.42 17.74 -4.73
CA CYS A 207 0.58 17.55 -3.55
C CYS A 207 1.41 17.11 -2.35
N THR A 208 0.91 17.38 -1.15
CA THR A 208 1.43 16.83 0.11
C THR A 208 0.56 15.71 0.61
N CYS A 209 1.10 14.82 1.48
CA CYS A 209 0.43 13.60 1.87
C CYS A 209 0.27 13.46 3.40
N VAL A 210 -0.90 12.96 3.81
CA VAL A 210 -1.13 12.34 5.12
C VAL A 210 -1.47 10.87 4.87
N ILE A 211 -0.61 9.96 5.30
CA ILE A 211 -0.74 8.53 5.09
C ILE A 211 -1.24 7.88 6.37
N LYS A 212 -2.38 7.18 6.29
CA LYS A 212 -2.88 6.28 7.32
C LYS A 212 -2.73 4.84 6.81
N PRO A 213 -1.67 4.13 7.21
CA PRO A 213 -1.56 2.70 6.93
C PRO A 213 -2.62 1.90 7.71
N SER A 214 -2.79 0.62 7.34
CA SER A 214 -3.53 -0.31 8.19
C SER A 214 -2.88 -0.43 9.56
N GLU A 215 -3.70 -0.64 10.57
CA GLU A 215 -3.26 -0.95 11.94
C GLU A 215 -2.44 -2.25 12.04
N GLU A 216 -2.63 -3.16 11.11
CA GLU A 216 -1.91 -4.43 11.04
C GLU A 216 -0.47 -4.29 10.52
N THR A 217 -0.21 -3.26 9.66
CA THR A 217 1.05 -3.14 8.94
C THR A 217 1.56 -1.69 8.86
N PRO A 218 1.75 -1.00 9.98
CA PRO A 218 2.25 0.37 9.98
C PRO A 218 3.77 0.48 9.84
N LEU A 219 4.54 -0.58 10.16
CA LEU A 219 6.00 -0.50 10.23
C LEU A 219 6.64 -0.28 8.86
N THR A 220 6.10 -0.88 7.81
CA THR A 220 6.53 -0.60 6.42
C THR A 220 6.28 0.86 6.06
N ALA A 221 5.15 1.45 6.45
CA ALA A 221 4.87 2.86 6.20
C ALA A 221 5.87 3.79 6.89
N LEU A 222 6.25 3.47 8.13
CA LEU A 222 7.26 4.22 8.89
C LEU A 222 8.65 4.09 8.27
N ALA A 223 9.02 2.88 7.81
CA ALA A 223 10.27 2.67 7.09
C ALA A 223 10.33 3.47 5.78
N LEU A 224 9.21 3.55 5.05
CA LEU A 224 9.12 4.39 3.84
C LEU A 224 9.25 5.88 4.16
N ALA A 225 8.70 6.35 5.28
CA ALA A 225 8.85 7.74 5.74
C ALA A 225 10.31 8.06 6.09
N ASP A 226 11.02 7.14 6.76
CA ASP A 226 12.45 7.29 7.06
C ASP A 226 13.29 7.46 5.79
N LEU A 227 13.02 6.65 4.77
CA LEU A 227 13.70 6.76 3.49
C LEU A 227 13.31 8.03 2.73
N ALA A 228 12.08 8.52 2.86
CA ALA A 228 11.64 9.77 2.27
C ALA A 228 12.32 10.99 2.94
N GLU A 229 12.47 10.97 4.26
CA GLU A 229 13.25 11.99 4.99
C GLU A 229 14.69 12.03 4.48
N LYS A 230 15.35 10.88 4.38
CA LYS A 230 16.72 10.74 3.84
C LYS A 230 16.83 11.14 2.36
N ALA A 231 15.77 10.97 1.58
CA ALA A 231 15.72 11.41 0.18
C ALA A 231 15.64 12.93 0.03
N GLY A 232 15.41 13.67 1.12
CA GLY A 232 15.40 15.12 1.16
C GLY A 232 14.03 15.77 0.96
N PHE A 233 12.92 15.02 1.11
CA PHE A 233 11.59 15.64 1.08
C PHE A 233 11.45 16.68 2.18
N PRO A 234 10.92 17.88 1.85
CA PRO A 234 10.72 18.94 2.83
C PRO A 234 9.79 18.50 3.98
N GLN A 235 10.02 19.03 5.17
CA GLN A 235 9.20 18.75 6.36
C GLN A 235 7.72 19.02 6.09
N GLY A 236 6.84 18.12 6.54
CA GLY A 236 5.40 18.21 6.35
C GLY A 236 4.89 17.76 4.96
N THR A 237 5.77 17.54 3.98
CA THR A 237 5.37 17.04 2.65
C THR A 237 4.79 15.62 2.73
N ILE A 238 5.37 14.78 3.56
CA ILE A 238 4.94 13.42 3.86
C ILE A 238 4.70 13.34 5.37
N ASN A 239 3.52 12.84 5.76
CA ASN A 239 3.18 12.59 7.16
C ASN A 239 2.58 11.18 7.25
N VAL A 240 3.00 10.40 8.23
CA VAL A 240 2.48 9.05 8.51
C VAL A 240 1.91 9.02 9.91
N ILE A 241 0.60 8.78 10.01
CA ILE A 241 -0.12 8.64 11.27
C ILE A 241 -0.45 7.15 11.50
N THR A 242 -0.01 6.63 12.63
CA THR A 242 -0.36 5.27 13.06
C THR A 242 -1.61 5.31 13.93
N THR A 243 -2.54 4.37 13.73
CA THR A 243 -3.84 4.40 14.40
C THR A 243 -4.31 2.98 14.62
N GLY A 244 -4.61 2.62 15.86
CA GLY A 244 -5.21 1.35 16.22
C GLY A 244 -6.68 1.24 15.81
N LEU A 245 -7.23 0.04 15.88
CA LEU A 245 -8.58 -0.28 15.43
C LEU A 245 -9.65 0.62 16.09
N LYS A 246 -9.47 0.96 17.37
CA LYS A 246 -10.41 1.78 18.15
C LYS A 246 -10.55 3.21 17.59
N ASN A 247 -9.42 3.85 17.24
CA ASN A 247 -9.39 5.24 16.77
C ASN A 247 -9.58 5.36 15.26
N SER A 248 -9.34 4.28 14.48
CA SER A 248 -9.42 4.27 13.00
C SER A 248 -10.70 4.88 12.42
N PRO A 249 -11.92 4.59 12.95
CA PRO A 249 -13.15 5.19 12.40
C PRO A 249 -13.21 6.70 12.55
N ALA A 250 -12.80 7.23 13.71
CA ALA A 250 -12.82 8.66 13.99
C ALA A 250 -11.75 9.40 13.17
N VAL A 251 -10.55 8.84 13.07
CA VAL A 251 -9.47 9.36 12.23
C VAL A 251 -9.86 9.34 10.75
N GLY A 252 -10.45 8.24 10.26
CA GLY A 252 -10.96 8.15 8.90
C GLY A 252 -12.03 9.22 8.60
N LYS A 253 -12.91 9.47 9.56
CA LYS A 253 -13.92 10.52 9.47
C LYS A 253 -13.27 11.91 9.40
N GLU A 254 -12.30 12.22 10.27
CA GLU A 254 -11.57 13.49 10.24
C GLU A 254 -10.90 13.73 8.90
N LEU A 255 -10.19 12.73 8.35
CA LEU A 255 -9.59 12.83 7.02
C LEU A 255 -10.60 13.15 5.92
N CYS A 256 -11.82 12.61 6.03
CA CYS A 256 -12.89 12.85 5.08
C CYS A 256 -13.56 14.22 5.22
N GLU A 257 -13.80 14.69 6.44
CA GLU A 257 -14.56 15.90 6.71
C GLU A 257 -13.67 17.15 6.78
N ASN A 258 -12.38 17.01 7.05
CA ASN A 258 -11.47 18.13 7.16
C ASN A 258 -11.34 18.88 5.82
N PHE A 259 -11.55 20.20 5.88
CA PHE A 259 -11.56 21.05 4.69
C PHE A 259 -10.21 21.15 4.00
N ASP A 260 -9.10 21.05 4.72
CA ASP A 260 -7.75 21.16 4.16
C ASP A 260 -7.37 19.92 3.32
N VAL A 261 -7.97 18.76 3.59
CA VAL A 261 -7.81 17.58 2.75
C VAL A 261 -8.63 17.75 1.47
N LYS A 262 -8.00 17.67 0.31
CA LYS A 262 -8.63 17.91 -1.00
C LYS A 262 -8.95 16.63 -1.78
N VAL A 263 -8.24 15.55 -1.48
CA VAL A 263 -8.47 14.25 -2.09
C VAL A 263 -8.26 13.12 -1.08
N ILE A 264 -9.14 12.12 -1.11
CA ILE A 264 -8.97 10.85 -0.41
C ILE A 264 -8.61 9.78 -1.45
N SER A 265 -7.48 9.13 -1.26
CA SER A 265 -7.16 7.90 -1.99
C SER A 265 -7.20 6.72 -1.03
N PHE A 266 -8.18 5.85 -1.21
CA PHE A 266 -8.42 4.69 -0.35
C PHE A 266 -8.29 3.39 -1.14
N THR A 267 -7.66 2.40 -0.54
CA THR A 267 -7.74 1.00 -0.96
C THR A 267 -8.14 0.16 0.23
N GLY A 268 -9.17 -0.67 0.08
CA GLY A 268 -9.67 -1.54 1.15
C GLY A 268 -11.03 -2.16 0.85
N SER A 269 -11.80 -2.46 1.91
CA SER A 269 -13.11 -3.08 1.75
C SER A 269 -14.15 -2.13 1.15
N THR A 270 -15.08 -2.67 0.38
CA THR A 270 -16.20 -1.90 -0.20
C THR A 270 -17.07 -1.26 0.87
N SER A 271 -17.25 -1.90 2.03
CA SER A 271 -18.03 -1.35 3.14
C SER A 271 -17.41 -0.08 3.71
N VAL A 272 -16.09 -0.08 3.97
CA VAL A 272 -15.36 1.10 4.42
C VAL A 272 -15.33 2.17 3.33
N GLY A 273 -15.13 1.80 2.07
CA GLY A 273 -15.16 2.75 0.94
C GLY A 273 -16.49 3.53 0.87
N LYS A 274 -17.63 2.86 1.08
CA LYS A 274 -18.94 3.52 1.14
C LYS A 274 -19.05 4.52 2.31
N ILE A 275 -18.48 4.20 3.47
CA ILE A 275 -18.46 5.09 4.64
C ILE A 275 -17.61 6.35 4.33
N LEU A 276 -16.40 6.15 3.80
CA LEU A 276 -15.51 7.25 3.42
C LEU A 276 -16.15 8.14 2.34
N TYR A 277 -16.81 7.53 1.35
CA TYR A 277 -17.55 8.25 0.31
C TYR A 277 -18.62 9.16 0.93
N LYS A 278 -19.44 8.59 1.83
CA LYS A 278 -20.50 9.33 2.54
C LYS A 278 -19.92 10.51 3.36
N ASN A 279 -18.87 10.25 4.14
CA ASN A 279 -18.26 11.28 4.99
C ASN A 279 -17.58 12.40 4.20
N SER A 280 -17.10 12.11 2.98
CA SER A 280 -16.46 13.10 2.11
C SER A 280 -17.43 14.04 1.39
N ALA A 281 -18.73 13.71 1.40
CA ALA A 281 -19.76 14.48 0.68
C ALA A 281 -19.89 15.93 1.21
N SER A 282 -19.68 16.16 2.50
CA SER A 282 -19.80 17.50 3.12
C SER A 282 -18.83 18.54 2.55
N THR A 283 -17.70 18.11 2.01
CA THR A 283 -16.65 18.98 1.45
C THR A 283 -16.47 18.81 -0.06
N VAL A 284 -17.27 17.93 -0.69
CA VAL A 284 -17.23 17.64 -2.16
C VAL A 284 -15.81 17.35 -2.66
N LYS A 285 -14.98 16.72 -1.82
CA LYS A 285 -13.59 16.41 -2.18
C LYS A 285 -13.48 15.28 -3.20
N ARG A 286 -12.36 15.22 -3.90
CA ARG A 286 -12.10 14.14 -4.84
C ARG A 286 -11.86 12.82 -4.11
N LEU A 287 -12.36 11.73 -4.70
CA LEU A 287 -12.20 10.38 -4.19
C LEU A 287 -11.59 9.49 -5.27
N SER A 288 -10.58 8.71 -4.88
CA SER A 288 -10.00 7.62 -5.65
C SER A 288 -10.11 6.36 -4.81
N LEU A 289 -11.07 5.50 -5.14
CA LEU A 289 -11.43 4.33 -4.34
C LEU A 289 -11.07 3.06 -5.10
N GLU A 290 -10.17 2.26 -4.53
CA GLU A 290 -9.84 0.91 -4.96
C GLU A 290 -10.44 -0.07 -3.95
N LEU A 291 -11.39 -0.88 -4.38
CA LEU A 291 -12.24 -1.67 -3.50
C LEU A 291 -12.11 -3.17 -3.81
N GLY A 292 -12.82 -3.99 -3.04
CA GLY A 292 -12.88 -5.42 -3.26
C GLY A 292 -13.53 -5.78 -4.59
N GLY A 293 -13.16 -6.92 -5.13
CA GLY A 293 -13.70 -7.48 -6.36
C GLY A 293 -14.08 -8.95 -6.22
N ASN A 294 -14.67 -9.48 -7.27
CA ASN A 294 -15.05 -10.88 -7.39
C ASN A 294 -14.62 -11.40 -8.77
N ALA A 295 -13.31 -11.37 -9.01
CA ALA A 295 -12.71 -11.71 -10.29
C ALA A 295 -13.05 -13.13 -10.73
N SER A 296 -13.30 -13.31 -12.03
CA SER A 296 -13.50 -14.62 -12.65
C SER A 296 -12.27 -15.03 -13.46
N PHE A 297 -11.98 -16.32 -13.44
CA PHE A 297 -11.00 -16.98 -14.29
C PHE A 297 -11.75 -17.91 -15.24
N ILE A 298 -11.56 -17.78 -16.55
CA ILE A 298 -12.35 -18.48 -17.55
C ILE A 298 -11.44 -19.34 -18.42
N VAL A 299 -11.74 -20.62 -18.54
CA VAL A 299 -11.03 -21.61 -19.35
C VAL A 299 -11.99 -22.14 -20.41
N PHE A 300 -11.72 -21.77 -21.68
CA PHE A 300 -12.49 -22.27 -22.83
C PHE A 300 -12.00 -23.66 -23.28
N ASP A 301 -12.75 -24.32 -24.16
CA ASP A 301 -12.44 -25.61 -24.74
C ASP A 301 -11.13 -25.62 -25.57
N SER A 302 -10.79 -24.49 -26.18
CA SER A 302 -9.56 -24.30 -26.93
C SER A 302 -8.33 -23.97 -26.09
N ALA A 303 -8.48 -23.83 -24.75
CA ALA A 303 -7.38 -23.46 -23.89
C ALA A 303 -6.33 -24.60 -23.76
N ASP A 304 -5.07 -24.21 -23.75
CA ASP A 304 -3.98 -25.06 -23.28
C ASP A 304 -4.07 -25.21 -21.75
N LEU A 305 -4.22 -26.45 -21.28
CA LEU A 305 -4.46 -26.71 -19.86
C LEU A 305 -3.24 -26.46 -18.98
N ASP A 306 -2.02 -26.71 -19.45
CA ASP A 306 -0.80 -26.46 -18.70
C ASP A 306 -0.66 -24.95 -18.45
N ILE A 307 -0.87 -24.13 -19.48
CA ILE A 307 -0.87 -22.66 -19.36
C ILE A 307 -2.02 -22.20 -18.45
N ALA A 308 -3.21 -22.77 -18.61
CA ALA A 308 -4.39 -22.38 -17.83
C ALA A 308 -4.20 -22.69 -16.34
N VAL A 309 -3.67 -23.87 -15.98
CA VAL A 309 -3.41 -24.23 -14.58
C VAL A 309 -2.31 -23.36 -13.96
N HIS A 310 -1.19 -23.15 -14.66
CA HIS A 310 -0.16 -22.22 -14.19
C HIS A 310 -0.72 -20.79 -13.97
N GLY A 311 -1.51 -20.31 -14.91
CA GLY A 311 -2.17 -19.00 -14.79
C GLY A 311 -3.17 -18.95 -13.64
N ALA A 312 -3.93 -20.01 -13.43
CA ALA A 312 -4.88 -20.15 -12.33
C ALA A 312 -4.18 -20.13 -10.96
N MET A 313 -3.10 -20.90 -10.80
CA MET A 313 -2.26 -20.91 -9.60
C MET A 313 -1.67 -19.52 -9.32
N ALA A 314 -1.07 -18.88 -10.30
CA ALA A 314 -0.51 -17.54 -10.17
C ALA A 314 -1.58 -16.49 -9.83
N SER A 315 -2.77 -16.58 -10.44
CA SER A 315 -3.88 -15.66 -10.16
C SER A 315 -4.47 -15.85 -8.77
N LYS A 316 -4.62 -17.12 -8.33
CA LYS A 316 -5.29 -17.44 -7.06
C LYS A 316 -4.40 -17.29 -5.85
N PHE A 317 -3.16 -17.76 -5.93
CA PHE A 317 -2.31 -17.94 -4.75
C PHE A 317 -1.22 -16.86 -4.58
N ARG A 318 -1.08 -15.93 -5.51
CA ARG A 318 -0.22 -14.76 -5.33
C ARG A 318 -0.56 -14.06 -4.00
N ASN A 319 0.46 -13.77 -3.19
CA ASN A 319 0.31 -13.15 -1.88
C ASN A 319 -0.67 -13.93 -0.99
N SER A 320 -0.59 -15.26 -1.00
CA SER A 320 -1.50 -16.16 -0.27
C SER A 320 -2.98 -15.95 -0.60
N GLY A 321 -3.29 -15.47 -1.81
CA GLY A 321 -4.65 -15.15 -2.25
C GLY A 321 -5.23 -13.85 -1.67
N GLN A 322 -4.45 -13.09 -0.93
CA GLN A 322 -4.87 -11.85 -0.27
C GLN A 322 -4.78 -10.64 -1.23
N THR A 323 -5.40 -10.78 -2.39
CA THR A 323 -5.26 -9.81 -3.49
C THR A 323 -6.64 -9.47 -4.06
N CYS A 324 -6.94 -8.19 -4.25
CA CYS A 324 -8.21 -7.72 -4.82
C CYS A 324 -8.48 -8.26 -6.24
N VAL A 325 -7.43 -8.58 -6.99
CA VAL A 325 -7.49 -9.15 -8.35
C VAL A 325 -7.38 -10.68 -8.38
N SER A 326 -7.28 -11.36 -7.23
CA SER A 326 -7.26 -12.82 -7.16
C SER A 326 -8.56 -13.40 -7.72
N ALA A 327 -8.43 -14.46 -8.50
CA ALA A 327 -9.60 -15.19 -9.00
C ALA A 327 -10.38 -15.81 -7.83
N ASN A 328 -11.67 -15.46 -7.74
CA ASN A 328 -12.59 -16.02 -6.75
C ASN A 328 -13.54 -17.05 -7.35
N ARG A 329 -13.72 -17.01 -8.68
CA ARG A 329 -14.62 -17.89 -9.43
C ARG A 329 -13.89 -18.44 -10.64
N PHE A 330 -13.93 -19.76 -10.79
CA PHE A 330 -13.36 -20.45 -11.94
C PHE A 330 -14.50 -21.02 -12.79
N PHE A 331 -14.52 -20.65 -14.07
CA PHE A 331 -15.46 -21.15 -15.06
C PHE A 331 -14.66 -21.94 -16.10
N VAL A 332 -14.79 -23.25 -16.06
CA VAL A 332 -14.08 -24.17 -16.95
C VAL A 332 -15.08 -24.84 -17.87
N HIS A 333 -14.78 -24.85 -19.18
CA HIS A 333 -15.61 -25.55 -20.18
C HIS A 333 -15.72 -27.04 -19.81
N SER A 334 -16.90 -27.64 -19.98
CA SER A 334 -17.19 -29.01 -19.53
C SER A 334 -16.23 -30.06 -20.09
N SER A 335 -15.78 -29.91 -21.34
CA SER A 335 -14.79 -30.82 -21.97
C SER A 335 -13.40 -30.78 -21.35
N LYS A 336 -13.09 -29.76 -20.58
CA LYS A 336 -11.76 -29.55 -19.93
C LYS A 336 -11.82 -29.65 -18.41
N PHE A 337 -13.03 -29.76 -17.84
CA PHE A 337 -13.25 -29.59 -16.41
C PHE A 337 -12.52 -30.64 -15.55
N ASP A 338 -12.72 -31.91 -15.83
CA ASP A 338 -12.13 -32.98 -15.01
C ASP A 338 -10.60 -32.95 -15.04
N GLN A 339 -10.02 -32.78 -16.25
CA GLN A 339 -8.57 -32.67 -16.41
C GLN A 339 -8.01 -31.42 -15.74
N PHE A 340 -8.70 -30.28 -15.84
CA PHE A 340 -8.29 -29.04 -15.16
C PHE A 340 -8.25 -29.20 -13.64
N ILE A 341 -9.27 -29.86 -13.04
CA ILE A 341 -9.34 -30.10 -11.59
C ILE A 341 -8.23 -31.05 -11.12
N GLU A 342 -7.90 -32.07 -11.92
CA GLU A 342 -6.82 -33.01 -11.58
C GLU A 342 -5.45 -32.32 -11.57
N MET A 343 -5.22 -31.37 -12.50
CA MET A 343 -3.97 -30.64 -12.64
C MET A 343 -3.84 -29.46 -11.66
N PHE A 344 -4.94 -28.85 -11.21
CA PHE A 344 -5.00 -27.67 -10.33
C PHE A 344 -4.90 -28.08 -8.86
#